data_ae813ec43759e4929c157fabd60f806f
#
_entry.id   ae813ec43759e4929c157fabd60f806f
#
_cell.length_a   1.000
_cell.length_b   1.000
_cell.length_c   1.000
_cell.angle_alpha   90.00
_cell.angle_beta   90.00
_cell.angle_gamma   90.00
#
_symmetry.space_group_name_H-M   'P 1'
#
loop_
_entity.id
_entity.type
_entity.pdbx_description
1 polymer ?
#
loop_
_entity_poly.entity_id
_entity_poly.type
_entity_poly.pdbx_seq_one_letter_code
_entity_poly.pdbx_strand_id
1 'polypeptide(L)'
;SPFIVFDDADINKATDIAVTAKFRNNGQVCISPNRFYIQEKKKDEFINSFINKAKKLKIGNGMDENVQLGPLTTEKRLNEVEQLVETTKKEGAKVLMGGKRPAGFNKGYFYEPTVFDNIKDDFTIMSEEPFGPLVPMLSFKNFDEVIERSNKNDLGLCSYICTNSMDQAHMASELMETGTVAVNTGVVALAEAPFGGIKQTGYGREGGS
;
A
#
# COMPACT_ATOMS: atom_id res chain seq x y z
N SER A 1 3.24 3.29 5.43
CA SER A 1 4.28 2.62 4.60
C SER A 1 4.16 3.09 3.15
N PRO A 2 5.16 3.81 2.60
CA PRO A 2 5.18 4.19 1.19
C PRO A 2 5.60 3.02 0.30
N PHE A 3 5.02 2.97 -0.91
CA PHE A 3 5.39 2.08 -2.00
C PHE A 3 5.80 2.95 -3.20
N ILE A 4 7.08 2.94 -3.56
CA ILE A 4 7.67 3.83 -4.55
C ILE A 4 8.05 3.03 -5.79
N VAL A 5 7.63 3.49 -6.97
CA VAL A 5 7.93 2.86 -8.27
C VAL A 5 8.60 3.88 -9.17
N PHE A 6 9.87 3.66 -9.47
CA PHE A 6 10.63 4.47 -10.42
C PHE A 6 10.34 4.07 -11.86
N ASP A 7 10.67 4.95 -12.82
CA ASP A 7 10.34 4.76 -14.23
C ASP A 7 11.17 3.66 -14.93
N ASP A 8 12.27 3.23 -14.31
CA ASP A 8 13.09 2.10 -14.75
C ASP A 8 12.63 0.74 -14.21
N ALA A 9 11.65 0.71 -13.27
CA ALA A 9 11.16 -0.51 -12.69
C ALA A 9 10.44 -1.42 -13.70
N ASP A 10 10.57 -2.73 -13.50
CA ASP A 10 9.70 -3.72 -14.17
C ASP A 10 8.29 -3.61 -13.59
N ILE A 11 7.37 -3.01 -14.35
CA ILE A 11 6.00 -2.74 -13.91
C ILE A 11 5.24 -4.02 -13.60
N ASN A 12 5.49 -5.10 -14.33
CA ASN A 12 4.80 -6.35 -14.05
C ASN A 12 5.19 -6.93 -12.69
N LYS A 13 6.49 -6.97 -12.38
CA LYS A 13 7.00 -7.38 -11.06
C LYS A 13 6.56 -6.41 -9.96
N ALA A 14 6.70 -5.10 -10.18
CA ALA A 14 6.30 -4.09 -9.20
C ALA A 14 4.81 -4.21 -8.83
N THR A 15 3.94 -4.47 -9.80
CA THR A 15 2.50 -4.66 -9.54
C THR A 15 2.18 -6.00 -8.87
N ASP A 16 2.94 -7.09 -9.12
CA ASP A 16 2.80 -8.35 -8.36
C ASP A 16 3.15 -8.15 -6.90
N ILE A 17 4.27 -7.48 -6.62
CA ILE A 17 4.70 -7.12 -5.28
C ILE A 17 3.64 -6.25 -4.60
N ALA A 18 3.19 -5.20 -5.28
CA ALA A 18 2.23 -4.24 -4.76
C ALA A 18 0.89 -4.88 -4.37
N VAL A 19 0.33 -5.71 -5.25
CA VAL A 19 -0.94 -6.43 -5.01
C VAL A 19 -0.80 -7.39 -3.83
N THR A 20 0.28 -8.17 -3.80
CA THR A 20 0.54 -9.13 -2.72
C THR A 20 0.75 -8.42 -1.38
N ALA A 21 1.61 -7.39 -1.33
CA ALA A 21 1.89 -6.64 -0.12
C ALA A 21 0.66 -5.88 0.40
N LYS A 22 -0.13 -5.30 -0.51
CA LYS A 22 -1.32 -4.51 -0.14
C LYS A 22 -2.46 -5.38 0.35
N PHE A 23 -2.76 -6.46 -0.34
CA PHE A 23 -3.98 -7.22 -0.07
C PHE A 23 -3.80 -8.42 0.84
N ARG A 24 -2.58 -8.71 1.29
CA ARG A 24 -2.36 -9.66 2.38
C ARG A 24 -3.24 -9.29 3.57
N ASN A 25 -3.99 -10.27 4.09
CA ASN A 25 -4.97 -10.07 5.17
C ASN A 25 -5.90 -8.87 4.93
N ASN A 26 -6.28 -8.64 3.67
CA ASN A 26 -7.16 -7.53 3.25
C ASN A 26 -6.63 -6.13 3.63
N GLY A 27 -5.32 -5.96 3.64
CA GLY A 27 -4.65 -4.71 4.03
C GLY A 27 -4.59 -4.44 5.53
N GLN A 28 -5.02 -5.38 6.36
CA GLN A 28 -5.02 -5.27 7.82
C GLN A 28 -3.70 -5.79 8.39
N VAL A 29 -2.60 -5.21 7.93
CA VAL A 29 -1.22 -5.54 8.34
C VAL A 29 -0.44 -4.23 8.48
N CYS A 30 0.37 -4.09 9.53
CA CYS A 30 1.15 -2.88 9.81
C CYS A 30 2.16 -2.53 8.70
N ILE A 31 2.64 -3.53 7.97
CA ILE A 31 3.53 -3.35 6.81
C ILE A 31 2.79 -3.16 5.48
N SER A 32 1.45 -3.23 5.46
CA SER A 32 0.69 -3.01 4.22
C SER A 32 0.94 -1.61 3.68
N PRO A 33 1.38 -1.48 2.40
CA PRO A 33 1.59 -0.15 1.82
C PRO A 33 0.27 0.61 1.74
N ASN A 34 0.30 1.89 2.11
CA ASN A 34 -0.87 2.75 2.16
C ASN A 34 -0.69 4.10 1.46
N ARG A 35 0.47 4.34 0.85
CA ARG A 35 0.78 5.50 0.01
C ARG A 35 1.59 5.03 -1.19
N PHE A 36 1.00 5.05 -2.38
CA PHE A 36 1.63 4.55 -3.60
C PHE A 36 2.11 5.73 -4.44
N TYR A 37 3.42 5.89 -4.54
CA TYR A 37 4.08 6.89 -5.37
C TYR A 37 4.64 6.25 -6.62
N ILE A 38 4.15 6.67 -7.79
CA ILE A 38 4.58 6.13 -9.07
C ILE A 38 5.17 7.26 -9.91
N GLN A 39 6.37 7.07 -10.48
CA GLN A 39 6.96 8.08 -11.33
C GLN A 39 6.08 8.36 -12.54
N GLU A 40 5.87 9.65 -12.86
CA GLU A 40 4.83 10.13 -13.81
C GLU A 40 4.75 9.33 -15.09
N LYS A 41 5.90 9.02 -15.71
CA LYS A 41 5.96 8.28 -16.99
C LYS A 41 5.37 6.87 -16.93
N LYS A 42 5.30 6.26 -15.73
CA LYS A 42 4.85 4.89 -15.52
C LYS A 42 3.51 4.77 -14.80
N LYS A 43 2.92 5.89 -14.42
CA LYS A 43 1.71 5.90 -13.59
C LYS A 43 0.56 5.15 -14.23
N ASP A 44 0.21 5.46 -15.46
CA ASP A 44 -0.94 4.84 -16.14
C ASP A 44 -0.71 3.34 -16.39
N GLU A 45 0.52 2.97 -16.79
CA GLU A 45 0.91 1.57 -17.00
C GLU A 45 0.79 0.78 -15.69
N PHE A 46 1.29 1.35 -14.58
CA PHE A 46 1.22 0.73 -13.26
C PHE A 46 -0.24 0.57 -12.79
N ILE A 47 -1.04 1.64 -12.86
CA ILE A 47 -2.47 1.62 -12.46
C ILE A 47 -3.23 0.53 -13.21
N ASN A 48 -3.09 0.47 -14.53
CA ASN A 48 -3.77 -0.50 -15.37
C ASN A 48 -3.36 -1.94 -15.03
N SER A 49 -2.05 -2.19 -14.87
CA SER A 49 -1.52 -3.50 -14.48
C SER A 49 -2.01 -3.90 -13.09
N PHE A 50 -1.93 -2.99 -12.11
CA PHE A 50 -2.38 -3.21 -10.74
C PHE A 50 -3.87 -3.58 -10.68
N ILE A 51 -4.74 -2.78 -11.33
CA ILE A 51 -6.19 -3.02 -11.36
C ILE A 51 -6.51 -4.37 -12.02
N ASN A 52 -5.84 -4.70 -13.13
CA ASN A 52 -6.04 -5.99 -13.81
C ASN A 52 -5.68 -7.19 -12.94
N LYS A 53 -4.65 -7.06 -12.08
CA LYS A 53 -4.26 -8.10 -11.11
C LYS A 53 -5.21 -8.12 -9.91
N ALA A 54 -5.54 -6.96 -9.35
CA ALA A 54 -6.45 -6.85 -8.20
C ALA A 54 -7.87 -7.39 -8.49
N LYS A 55 -8.38 -7.21 -9.71
CA LYS A 55 -9.67 -7.77 -10.14
C LYS A 55 -9.73 -9.30 -10.15
N LYS A 56 -8.60 -9.97 -10.18
CA LYS A 56 -8.53 -11.45 -10.15
C LYS A 56 -8.61 -12.01 -8.74
N LEU A 57 -8.47 -11.17 -7.72
CA LEU A 57 -8.54 -11.59 -6.33
C LEU A 57 -9.98 -11.99 -5.98
N LYS A 58 -10.15 -13.22 -5.53
CA LYS A 58 -11.44 -13.77 -5.13
C LYS A 58 -11.76 -13.37 -3.70
N ILE A 59 -12.88 -12.68 -3.51
CA ILE A 59 -13.43 -12.33 -2.20
C ILE A 59 -14.31 -13.47 -1.71
N GLY A 60 -14.19 -13.86 -0.43
CA GLY A 60 -15.02 -14.91 0.12
C GLY A 60 -14.61 -15.32 1.54
N ASN A 61 -15.16 -16.44 1.99
CA ASN A 61 -14.79 -17.03 3.25
C ASN A 61 -13.35 -17.57 3.14
N GLY A 62 -12.48 -17.18 4.08
CA GLY A 62 -11.07 -17.61 4.09
C GLY A 62 -10.85 -19.11 4.28
N MET A 63 -11.89 -19.87 4.63
CA MET A 63 -11.83 -21.34 4.68
C MET A 63 -12.09 -22.00 3.31
N ASP A 64 -12.56 -21.23 2.33
CA ASP A 64 -12.81 -21.73 0.99
C ASP A 64 -11.53 -21.72 0.15
N GLU A 65 -11.36 -22.76 -0.69
CA GLU A 65 -10.24 -22.82 -1.62
C GLU A 65 -10.24 -21.65 -2.62
N ASN A 66 -9.07 -21.16 -2.95
CA ASN A 66 -8.84 -20.07 -3.91
C ASN A 66 -9.39 -18.68 -3.49
N VAL A 67 -9.82 -18.49 -2.24
CA VAL A 67 -10.13 -17.16 -1.70
C VAL A 67 -8.84 -16.48 -1.24
N GLN A 68 -8.63 -15.24 -1.70
CA GLN A 68 -7.49 -14.41 -1.33
C GLN A 68 -7.87 -13.26 -0.40
N LEU A 69 -9.14 -12.82 -0.44
CA LEU A 69 -9.63 -11.69 0.34
C LEU A 69 -10.79 -12.13 1.24
N GLY A 70 -10.51 -12.25 2.53
CA GLY A 70 -11.51 -12.47 3.56
C GLY A 70 -12.24 -11.17 3.96
N PRO A 71 -13.09 -11.23 5.00
CA PRO A 71 -13.72 -10.03 5.57
C PRO A 71 -12.72 -9.18 6.36
N LEU A 72 -13.08 -7.93 6.61
CA LEU A 72 -12.47 -7.11 7.66
C LEU A 72 -12.79 -7.71 9.04
N THR A 73 -11.97 -7.42 10.04
CA THR A 73 -12.04 -8.09 11.34
C THR A 73 -13.27 -7.73 12.15
N THR A 74 -13.79 -6.49 12.03
CA THR A 74 -14.90 -5.98 12.82
C THR A 74 -15.82 -5.07 12.02
N GLU A 75 -17.05 -4.92 12.46
CA GLU A 75 -17.99 -3.93 11.91
C GLU A 75 -17.46 -2.50 12.06
N LYS A 76 -16.82 -2.19 13.19
CA LYS A 76 -16.18 -0.89 13.40
C LYS A 76 -15.17 -0.60 12.29
N ARG A 77 -14.29 -1.57 11.96
CA ARG A 77 -13.31 -1.41 10.89
C ARG A 77 -13.96 -1.21 9.53
N LEU A 78 -15.02 -1.94 9.24
CA LEU A 78 -15.79 -1.75 7.99
C LEU A 78 -16.33 -0.32 7.89
N ASN A 79 -16.95 0.19 8.96
CA ASN A 79 -17.50 1.55 8.99
C ASN A 79 -16.42 2.62 8.84
N GLU A 80 -15.25 2.44 9.48
CA GLU A 80 -14.10 3.34 9.33
C GLU A 80 -13.57 3.36 7.89
N VAL A 81 -13.45 2.20 7.25
CA VAL A 81 -13.05 2.07 5.83
C VAL A 81 -14.06 2.77 4.92
N GLU A 82 -15.36 2.56 5.13
CA GLU A 82 -16.40 3.24 4.36
C GLU A 82 -16.37 4.76 4.53
N GLN A 83 -16.20 5.22 5.77
CA GLN A 83 -16.09 6.65 6.06
C GLN A 83 -14.87 7.27 5.37
N LEU A 84 -13.72 6.61 5.43
CA LEU A 84 -12.49 7.08 4.79
C LEU A 84 -12.65 7.13 3.27
N VAL A 85 -13.30 6.14 2.65
CA VAL A 85 -13.61 6.14 1.22
C VAL A 85 -14.49 7.34 0.85
N GLU A 86 -15.56 7.60 1.61
CA GLU A 86 -16.46 8.73 1.32
C GLU A 86 -15.77 10.09 1.56
N THR A 87 -14.92 10.20 2.59
CA THR A 87 -14.11 11.41 2.83
C THR A 87 -13.16 11.65 1.66
N THR A 88 -12.43 10.63 1.23
CA THR A 88 -11.48 10.71 0.12
C THR A 88 -12.17 11.12 -1.20
N LYS A 89 -13.38 10.62 -1.47
CA LYS A 89 -14.18 11.06 -2.62
C LYS A 89 -14.56 12.54 -2.53
N LYS A 90 -15.00 13.01 -1.35
CA LYS A 90 -15.37 14.41 -1.11
C LYS A 90 -14.18 15.37 -1.26
N GLU A 91 -12.97 14.91 -0.93
CA GLU A 91 -11.71 15.64 -1.14
C GLU A 91 -11.32 15.75 -2.61
N GLY A 92 -11.99 15.02 -3.51
CA GLY A 92 -11.83 15.10 -4.96
C GLY A 92 -11.10 13.92 -5.61
N ALA A 93 -10.90 12.83 -4.87
CA ALA A 93 -10.33 11.61 -5.43
C ALA A 93 -11.27 10.94 -6.45
N LYS A 94 -10.67 10.32 -7.45
CA LYS A 94 -11.38 9.48 -8.43
C LYS A 94 -11.24 8.02 -8.05
N VAL A 95 -12.35 7.33 -7.81
CA VAL A 95 -12.36 5.87 -7.63
C VAL A 95 -12.23 5.18 -8.98
N LEU A 96 -11.16 4.42 -9.17
CA LEU A 96 -10.92 3.65 -10.39
C LEU A 96 -11.42 2.20 -10.30
N MET A 97 -11.50 1.67 -9.07
CA MET A 97 -11.96 0.31 -8.78
C MET A 97 -12.51 0.24 -7.36
N GLY A 98 -13.53 -0.58 -7.12
CA GLY A 98 -14.07 -0.84 -5.78
C GLY A 98 -14.86 0.33 -5.20
N GLY A 99 -14.60 0.66 -3.94
CA GLY A 99 -15.24 1.75 -3.21
C GLY A 99 -16.61 1.42 -2.63
N LYS A 100 -16.89 0.12 -2.45
CA LYS A 100 -18.18 -0.39 -1.95
C LYS A 100 -18.05 -1.78 -1.35
N ARG A 101 -19.10 -2.23 -0.68
CA ARG A 101 -19.25 -3.64 -0.28
C ARG A 101 -19.52 -4.50 -1.53
N PRO A 102 -18.93 -5.71 -1.63
CA PRO A 102 -19.17 -6.60 -2.76
C PRO A 102 -20.61 -7.12 -2.76
N ALA A 103 -21.19 -7.27 -3.94
CA ALA A 103 -22.52 -7.85 -4.10
C ALA A 103 -22.53 -9.35 -3.70
N GLY A 104 -23.66 -9.83 -3.20
CA GLY A 104 -23.86 -11.25 -2.87
C GLY A 104 -23.41 -11.67 -1.47
N PHE A 105 -22.85 -10.77 -0.67
CA PHE A 105 -22.47 -11.05 0.72
C PHE A 105 -23.47 -10.42 1.70
N ASN A 106 -24.39 -11.23 2.23
CA ASN A 106 -25.39 -10.79 3.20
C ASN A 106 -24.89 -10.83 4.66
N LYS A 107 -23.72 -11.46 4.88
CA LYS A 107 -23.08 -11.59 6.19
C LYS A 107 -21.58 -11.41 6.03
N GLY A 108 -20.92 -10.91 7.10
CA GLY A 108 -19.49 -10.63 7.12
C GLY A 108 -19.16 -9.20 6.68
N TYR A 109 -17.98 -8.75 7.08
CA TYR A 109 -17.52 -7.37 6.91
C TYR A 109 -16.68 -7.21 5.65
N PHE A 110 -17.22 -7.64 4.50
CA PHE A 110 -16.50 -7.63 3.24
C PHE A 110 -16.46 -6.22 2.61
N TYR A 111 -15.31 -5.88 2.04
CA TYR A 111 -15.12 -4.65 1.28
C TYR A 111 -14.26 -4.91 0.04
N GLU A 112 -14.59 -4.27 -1.08
CA GLU A 112 -13.85 -4.47 -2.33
C GLU A 112 -12.46 -3.81 -2.29
N PRO A 113 -11.43 -4.41 -2.92
CA PRO A 113 -10.20 -3.71 -3.24
C PRO A 113 -10.50 -2.38 -3.93
N THR A 114 -10.01 -1.29 -3.34
CA THR A 114 -10.39 0.05 -3.77
C THR A 114 -9.17 0.84 -4.19
N VAL A 115 -9.15 1.29 -5.44
CA VAL A 115 -8.06 2.06 -6.03
C VAL A 115 -8.53 3.48 -6.30
N PHE A 116 -7.75 4.44 -5.82
CA PHE A 116 -7.98 5.87 -6.03
C PHE A 116 -6.89 6.49 -6.89
N ASP A 117 -7.30 7.40 -7.74
CA ASP A 117 -6.45 8.35 -8.46
C ASP A 117 -6.85 9.79 -8.10
N ASN A 118 -6.11 10.75 -8.63
CA ASN A 118 -6.28 12.18 -8.33
C ASN A 118 -6.15 12.50 -6.83
N ILE A 119 -5.25 11.79 -6.15
CA ILE A 119 -4.93 11.98 -4.72
C ILE A 119 -3.90 13.09 -4.57
N LYS A 120 -4.04 13.89 -3.51
CA LYS A 120 -3.04 14.87 -3.07
C LYS A 120 -2.48 14.46 -1.70
N ASP A 121 -1.27 14.94 -1.38
CA ASP A 121 -0.60 14.59 -0.11
C ASP A 121 -1.35 15.08 1.14
N ASP A 122 -2.21 16.09 1.00
CA ASP A 122 -3.03 16.65 2.07
C ASP A 122 -4.39 15.95 2.28
N PHE A 123 -4.70 14.93 1.48
CA PHE A 123 -5.93 14.15 1.67
C PHE A 123 -5.86 13.30 2.94
N THR A 124 -7.00 13.14 3.60
CA THR A 124 -7.13 12.36 4.85
C THR A 124 -6.56 10.96 4.73
N ILE A 125 -6.78 10.27 3.60
CA ILE A 125 -6.27 8.91 3.35
C ILE A 125 -4.74 8.80 3.35
N MET A 126 -4.02 9.93 3.19
CA MET A 126 -2.55 9.97 3.18
C MET A 126 -1.96 10.08 4.58
N SER A 127 -2.72 10.61 5.55
CA SER A 127 -2.32 10.78 6.94
C SER A 127 -2.85 9.68 7.86
N GLU A 128 -4.03 9.14 7.57
CA GLU A 128 -4.62 8.04 8.33
C GLU A 128 -4.12 6.67 7.85
N GLU A 129 -4.01 5.72 8.78
CA GLU A 129 -3.72 4.33 8.45
C GLU A 129 -5.04 3.58 8.19
N PRO A 130 -5.36 3.22 6.93
CA PRO A 130 -6.68 2.69 6.60
C PRO A 130 -6.95 1.29 7.16
N PHE A 131 -5.90 0.48 7.45
CA PHE A 131 -6.03 -0.93 7.85
C PHE A 131 -7.14 -1.66 7.09
N GLY A 132 -7.07 -1.55 5.78
CA GLY A 132 -8.10 -2.03 4.86
C GLY A 132 -7.60 -2.02 3.40
N PRO A 133 -8.44 -2.45 2.45
CA PRO A 133 -8.03 -2.68 1.06
C PRO A 133 -8.04 -1.40 0.21
N LEU A 134 -7.53 -0.29 0.75
CA LEU A 134 -7.53 1.03 0.11
C LEU A 134 -6.16 1.38 -0.46
N VAL A 135 -6.12 1.84 -1.70
CA VAL A 135 -4.90 2.08 -2.50
C VAL A 135 -4.93 3.49 -3.10
N PRO A 136 -4.46 4.51 -2.38
CA PRO A 136 -4.27 5.84 -2.96
C PRO A 136 -3.01 5.86 -3.83
N MET A 137 -3.14 6.29 -5.10
CA MET A 137 -2.04 6.36 -6.06
C MET A 137 -1.75 7.81 -6.45
N LEU A 138 -0.48 8.20 -6.32
CA LEU A 138 0.03 9.52 -6.64
C LEU A 138 1.18 9.43 -7.63
N SER A 139 1.42 10.51 -8.38
CA SER A 139 2.64 10.62 -9.19
C SER A 139 3.70 11.44 -8.48
N PHE A 140 4.96 11.22 -8.89
CA PHE A 140 6.10 12.06 -8.58
C PHE A 140 7.00 12.24 -9.82
N LYS A 141 7.83 13.29 -9.84
CA LYS A 141 8.66 13.64 -10.99
C LYS A 141 10.09 13.13 -10.89
N ASN A 142 10.70 13.26 -9.72
CA ASN A 142 12.11 12.96 -9.52
C ASN A 142 12.37 12.34 -8.14
N PHE A 143 13.60 11.85 -7.96
CA PHE A 143 14.03 11.15 -6.77
C PHE A 143 13.86 11.98 -5.48
N ASP A 144 14.36 13.22 -5.46
CA ASP A 144 14.36 14.05 -4.25
C ASP A 144 12.93 14.35 -3.78
N GLU A 145 12.02 14.64 -4.73
CA GLU A 145 10.60 14.87 -4.45
C GLU A 145 9.97 13.68 -3.73
N VAL A 146 10.18 12.46 -4.22
CA VAL A 146 9.52 11.28 -3.63
C VAL A 146 10.09 10.92 -2.28
N ILE A 147 11.39 11.10 -2.06
CA ILE A 147 12.02 10.89 -0.75
C ILE A 147 11.47 11.89 0.26
N GLU A 148 11.44 13.19 -0.08
CA GLU A 148 10.89 14.23 0.80
C GLU A 148 9.43 13.92 1.16
N ARG A 149 8.56 13.66 0.17
CA ARG A 149 7.14 13.37 0.38
C ARG A 149 6.92 12.11 1.21
N SER A 150 7.72 11.08 0.99
CA SER A 150 7.64 9.82 1.74
C SER A 150 8.03 9.99 3.21
N ASN A 151 8.99 10.86 3.49
CA ASN A 151 9.52 11.09 4.84
C ASN A 151 8.72 12.11 5.67
N LYS A 152 7.78 12.85 5.07
CA LYS A 152 6.92 13.82 5.78
C LYS A 152 6.01 13.22 6.85
N ASN A 153 5.92 11.90 6.96
CA ASN A 153 5.10 11.22 7.95
C ASN A 153 5.88 11.01 9.26
N ASP A 154 5.20 11.15 10.39
CA ASP A 154 5.76 10.89 11.73
C ASP A 154 5.93 9.40 12.04
N LEU A 155 5.45 8.51 11.17
CA LEU A 155 5.58 7.06 11.27
C LEU A 155 6.63 6.54 10.30
N GLY A 156 7.41 5.54 10.73
CA GLY A 156 8.48 4.98 9.91
C GLY A 156 8.71 3.49 10.19
N LEU A 157 7.75 2.62 9.83
CA LEU A 157 7.91 1.17 9.99
C LEU A 157 8.66 0.56 8.81
N CYS A 158 8.09 0.63 7.61
CA CYS A 158 8.75 0.12 6.41
C CYS A 158 8.43 0.94 5.16
N SER A 159 9.26 0.79 4.13
CA SER A 159 9.06 1.32 2.79
C SER A 159 9.41 0.28 1.73
N TYR A 160 8.80 0.44 0.56
CA TYR A 160 8.99 -0.44 -0.60
C TYR A 160 9.50 0.39 -1.76
N ILE A 161 10.55 -0.09 -2.41
CA ILE A 161 11.23 0.57 -3.54
C ILE A 161 11.25 -0.39 -4.72
N CYS A 162 10.74 0.03 -5.87
CA CYS A 162 10.83 -0.71 -7.12
C CYS A 162 11.67 0.09 -8.12
N THR A 163 12.85 -0.40 -8.46
CA THR A 163 13.80 0.18 -9.42
C THR A 163 14.76 -0.88 -9.94
N ASN A 164 15.30 -0.71 -11.13
CA ASN A 164 16.40 -1.51 -11.65
C ASN A 164 17.78 -0.84 -11.50
N SER A 165 17.82 0.41 -10.97
CA SER A 165 19.06 1.13 -10.69
C SER A 165 19.59 0.80 -9.31
N MET A 166 20.81 0.27 -9.23
CA MET A 166 21.50 0.04 -7.96
C MET A 166 21.74 1.33 -7.20
N ASP A 167 22.06 2.43 -7.89
CA ASP A 167 22.28 3.72 -7.28
C ASP A 167 21.01 4.26 -6.63
N GLN A 168 19.87 4.22 -7.33
CA GLN A 168 18.58 4.62 -6.76
C GLN A 168 18.18 3.74 -5.57
N ALA A 169 18.39 2.43 -5.68
CA ALA A 169 18.09 1.49 -4.61
C ALA A 169 18.91 1.81 -3.35
N HIS A 170 20.22 2.02 -3.52
CA HIS A 170 21.12 2.36 -2.42
C HIS A 170 20.77 3.73 -1.80
N MET A 171 20.66 4.78 -2.62
CA MET A 171 20.32 6.12 -2.15
C MET A 171 18.97 6.15 -1.42
N ALA A 172 17.96 5.48 -1.96
CA ALA A 172 16.66 5.40 -1.30
C ALA A 172 16.74 4.65 0.03
N SER A 173 17.54 3.57 0.11
CA SER A 173 17.72 2.82 1.36
C SER A 173 18.37 3.65 2.46
N GLU A 174 19.29 4.55 2.10
CA GLU A 174 19.97 5.44 3.05
C GLU A 174 19.09 6.63 3.49
N LEU A 175 18.25 7.14 2.59
CA LEU A 175 17.49 8.38 2.81
C LEU A 175 16.06 8.16 3.31
N MET A 176 15.51 6.96 3.16
CA MET A 176 14.17 6.65 3.67
C MET A 176 14.17 6.55 5.19
N GLU A 177 13.32 7.36 5.82
CA GLU A 177 13.16 7.39 7.29
C GLU A 177 12.19 6.31 7.74
N THR A 178 12.56 5.04 7.53
CA THR A 178 11.82 3.85 7.95
C THR A 178 12.76 2.80 8.52
N GLY A 179 12.27 1.98 9.45
CA GLY A 179 13.08 0.94 10.09
C GLY A 179 13.48 -0.20 9.15
N THR A 180 12.73 -0.41 8.07
CA THR A 180 13.02 -1.42 7.05
C THR A 180 12.74 -0.87 5.66
N VAL A 181 13.66 -1.07 4.74
CA VAL A 181 13.48 -0.74 3.30
C VAL A 181 13.55 -2.02 2.48
N ALA A 182 12.49 -2.32 1.77
CA ALA A 182 12.40 -3.46 0.86
C ALA A 182 12.62 -3.01 -0.58
N VAL A 183 13.62 -3.56 -1.25
CA VAL A 183 13.92 -3.25 -2.65
C VAL A 183 13.52 -4.42 -3.53
N ASN A 184 12.62 -4.18 -4.48
CA ASN A 184 12.09 -5.18 -5.43
C ASN A 184 11.53 -6.46 -4.77
N THR A 185 11.04 -6.33 -3.54
CA THR A 185 10.39 -7.42 -2.80
C THR A 185 9.24 -6.91 -1.94
N GLY A 186 8.25 -7.77 -1.68
CA GLY A 186 7.18 -7.51 -0.71
C GLY A 186 7.42 -8.17 0.66
N VAL A 187 8.56 -8.85 0.82
CA VAL A 187 8.92 -9.55 2.06
C VAL A 187 9.81 -8.63 2.89
N VAL A 188 9.32 -8.17 4.04
CA VAL A 188 10.02 -7.25 4.95
C VAL A 188 10.22 -7.80 6.35
N ALA A 189 9.50 -8.84 6.72
CA ALA A 189 9.62 -9.51 8.01
C ALA A 189 10.29 -10.87 7.82
N LEU A 190 11.55 -10.96 8.22
CA LEU A 190 12.37 -12.17 8.19
C LEU A 190 12.81 -12.49 9.63
N ALA A 191 12.85 -13.77 10.00
CA ALA A 191 13.26 -14.16 11.35
C ALA A 191 14.73 -13.79 11.64
N GLU A 192 15.56 -13.76 10.61
CA GLU A 192 16.99 -13.50 10.69
C GLU A 192 17.33 -12.00 10.72
N ALA A 193 16.37 -11.13 10.40
CA ALA A 193 16.59 -9.69 10.32
C ALA A 193 15.84 -8.95 11.43
N PRO A 194 16.48 -7.94 12.09
CA PRO A 194 15.77 -7.09 13.03
C PRO A 194 14.61 -6.37 12.37
N PHE A 195 13.42 -6.47 12.94
CA PHE A 195 12.21 -5.82 12.48
C PHE A 195 11.71 -4.79 13.49
N GLY A 196 11.42 -3.60 13.06
CA GLY A 196 10.87 -2.52 13.88
C GLY A 196 10.91 -1.18 13.17
N GLY A 197 10.26 -0.19 13.76
CA GLY A 197 10.13 1.14 13.20
C GLY A 197 11.04 2.17 13.83
N ILE A 198 10.96 3.38 13.31
CA ILE A 198 11.55 4.60 13.86
C ILE A 198 10.48 5.68 14.01
N LYS A 199 10.85 6.86 14.47
CA LYS A 199 9.94 7.98 14.75
C LYS A 199 8.85 7.55 15.75
N GLN A 200 7.60 7.97 15.54
CA GLN A 200 6.48 7.62 16.41
C GLN A 200 5.98 6.17 16.27
N THR A 201 6.56 5.39 15.36
CA THR A 201 6.26 3.95 15.27
C THR A 201 6.70 3.18 16.51
N GLY A 202 7.62 3.74 17.30
CA GLY A 202 8.07 3.21 18.58
C GLY A 202 9.50 2.74 18.58
N TYR A 203 9.91 2.18 19.73
CA TYR A 203 11.27 1.72 19.99
C TYR A 203 11.35 0.19 19.99
N GLY A 204 12.57 -0.30 19.86
CA GLY A 204 12.87 -1.73 19.91
C GLY A 204 12.85 -2.40 18.54
N ARG A 205 13.30 -3.64 18.55
CA ARG A 205 13.32 -4.52 17.36
C ARG A 205 12.90 -5.92 17.78
N GLU A 206 12.22 -6.59 16.87
CA GLU A 206 11.88 -8.01 16.94
C GLU A 206 12.71 -8.77 15.91
N GLY A 207 12.97 -10.06 16.16
CA GLY A 207 13.80 -10.86 15.27
C GLY A 207 15.25 -10.41 15.24
N GLY A 208 16.05 -11.12 14.46
CA GLY A 208 17.51 -10.95 14.46
C GLY A 208 18.15 -11.49 15.74
N SER A 209 19.37 -11.89 15.68
CA SER A 209 20.15 -12.37 16.85
C SER A 209 21.47 -11.63 16.94
#